data_4f2157f93384495cde394596d185efdb
#
_entry.id   4f2157f93384495cde394596d185efdb
#
_cell.length_a   1.000
_cell.length_b   1.000
_cell.length_c   1.000
_cell.angle_alpha   90.00
_cell.angle_beta   90.00
_cell.angle_gamma   90.00
#
_symmetry.space_group_name_H-M   'P 1'
#
loop_
_entity.id
_entity.type
_entity.pdbx_description
1 polymer ?
#
loop_
_entity_poly.entity_id
_entity_poly.type
_entity_poly.pdbx_seq_one_letter_code
_entity_poly.pdbx_strand_id
1 'polypeptide(L)'
;MTGLILAAGASTRLGEAKQLLVYQGQTLLERSIRLAFSVCKEVVVCLGAEVEQTVPIIQRLKVEFPTLSYLEVGNWEKGMGESLSVGLRTIDQNKDVLVLLCDLPFLTNAHMKNIISLANSERAIVASFQGVNSPPVFIPASLRTLFNGWSGDQGLGKFWRQNPMLCEIIHFSDKFRDVDVPEDREYWGI
;
A
#
# COMPACT_ATOMS: atom_id res chain seq x y z
N MET A 1 6.80 -1.06 -13.93
CA MET A 1 6.02 -0.60 -12.77
C MET A 1 6.43 -1.40 -11.55
N THR A 2 6.58 -0.71 -10.42
CA THR A 2 6.97 -1.29 -9.11
C THR A 2 5.80 -1.14 -8.13
N GLY A 3 5.50 -2.19 -7.36
CA GLY A 3 4.57 -2.12 -6.23
C GLY A 3 5.29 -1.54 -5.00
N LEU A 4 4.66 -0.61 -4.30
CA LEU A 4 5.14 -0.06 -3.04
C LEU A 4 4.11 -0.34 -1.95
N ILE A 5 4.47 -1.16 -0.96
CA ILE A 5 3.59 -1.51 0.14
C ILE A 5 3.98 -0.72 1.38
N LEU A 6 3.07 0.06 1.92
CA LEU A 6 3.27 0.80 3.17
C LEU A 6 2.82 -0.08 4.35
N ALA A 7 3.78 -0.60 5.11
CA ALA A 7 3.57 -1.52 6.21
C ALA A 7 4.39 -1.14 7.47
N ALA A 8 4.74 0.15 7.61
CA ALA A 8 5.64 0.63 8.68
C ALA A 8 4.95 0.95 10.01
N GLY A 9 3.61 1.06 10.04
CA GLY A 9 2.86 1.51 11.22
C GLY A 9 2.85 0.50 12.36
N ALA A 10 2.80 1.00 13.62
CA ALA A 10 2.82 0.21 14.84
C ALA A 10 1.47 -0.40 15.25
N SER A 11 0.38 -0.12 14.52
CA SER A 11 -0.96 -0.66 14.82
C SER A 11 -1.43 -0.42 16.26
N THR A 12 -1.11 0.74 16.84
CA THR A 12 -1.30 1.05 18.27
C THR A 12 -2.75 0.94 18.75
N ARG A 13 -3.72 1.28 17.90
CA ARG A 13 -5.16 1.16 18.21
C ARG A 13 -5.65 -0.28 18.23
N LEU A 14 -5.05 -1.12 17.42
CA LEU A 14 -5.35 -2.54 17.36
C LEU A 14 -4.70 -3.33 18.52
N GLY A 15 -3.55 -2.84 19.03
CA GLY A 15 -2.79 -3.47 20.13
C GLY A 15 -1.88 -4.62 19.69
N GLU A 16 -1.83 -4.93 18.39
CA GLU A 16 -0.98 -5.96 17.80
C GLU A 16 -0.61 -5.61 16.36
N ALA A 17 0.44 -6.22 15.85
CA ALA A 17 0.95 -5.98 14.50
C ALA A 17 -0.06 -6.45 13.42
N LYS A 18 -0.80 -5.52 12.82
CA LYS A 18 -1.77 -5.86 11.77
C LYS A 18 -1.15 -6.59 10.57
N GLN A 19 0.12 -6.33 10.28
CA GLN A 19 0.89 -7.00 9.23
C GLN A 19 0.92 -8.53 9.39
N LEU A 20 0.85 -9.01 10.64
CA LEU A 20 0.95 -10.42 11.02
C LEU A 20 -0.40 -11.13 11.15
N LEU A 21 -1.50 -10.39 11.18
CA LEU A 21 -2.84 -10.97 11.27
C LEU A 21 -3.11 -11.90 10.08
N VAL A 22 -3.70 -13.07 10.38
CA VAL A 22 -3.96 -14.10 9.38
C VAL A 22 -5.39 -14.00 8.86
N TYR A 23 -5.54 -13.75 7.57
CA TYR A 23 -6.81 -13.76 6.87
C TYR A 23 -6.76 -14.79 5.73
N GLN A 24 -7.70 -15.73 5.72
CA GLN A 24 -7.76 -16.81 4.71
C GLN A 24 -6.42 -17.58 4.54
N GLY A 25 -5.73 -17.86 5.66
CA GLY A 25 -4.50 -18.64 5.68
C GLY A 25 -3.22 -17.89 5.30
N GLN A 26 -3.28 -16.59 5.08
CA GLN A 26 -2.13 -15.74 4.78
C GLN A 26 -2.08 -14.53 5.72
N THR A 27 -0.87 -14.07 6.09
CA THR A 27 -0.77 -12.79 6.80
C THR A 27 -1.24 -11.64 5.90
N LEU A 28 -1.73 -10.54 6.49
CA LEU A 28 -2.14 -9.38 5.69
C LEU A 28 -0.98 -8.82 4.87
N LEU A 29 0.25 -8.86 5.40
CA LEU A 29 1.45 -8.49 4.66
C LEU A 29 1.69 -9.42 3.46
N GLU A 30 1.66 -10.74 3.67
CA GLU A 30 1.82 -11.73 2.59
C GLU A 30 0.78 -11.53 1.49
N ARG A 31 -0.49 -11.35 1.88
CA ARG A 31 -1.60 -11.09 0.97
C ARG A 31 -1.35 -9.85 0.10
N SER A 32 -0.91 -8.75 0.72
CA SER A 32 -0.62 -7.50 -0.01
C SER A 32 0.55 -7.66 -0.99
N ILE A 33 1.59 -8.40 -0.60
CA ILE A 33 2.72 -8.72 -1.48
C ILE A 33 2.25 -9.51 -2.69
N ARG A 34 1.46 -10.57 -2.51
CA ARG A 34 0.92 -11.38 -3.62
C ARG A 34 0.00 -10.57 -4.54
N LEU A 35 -0.84 -9.72 -3.97
CA LEU A 35 -1.67 -8.80 -4.75
C LEU A 35 -0.83 -7.85 -5.61
N ALA A 36 0.23 -7.26 -5.05
CA ALA A 36 1.12 -6.39 -5.80
C ALA A 36 1.79 -7.15 -6.96
N PHE A 37 2.30 -8.36 -6.73
CA PHE A 37 2.92 -9.19 -7.78
C PHE A 37 1.94 -9.68 -8.84
N SER A 38 0.63 -9.63 -8.62
CA SER A 38 -0.34 -9.97 -9.67
C SER A 38 -0.31 -9.00 -10.87
N VAL A 39 0.26 -7.80 -10.68
CA VAL A 39 0.33 -6.74 -11.70
C VAL A 39 1.68 -6.02 -11.78
N CYS A 40 2.56 -6.18 -10.79
CA CYS A 40 3.89 -5.56 -10.74
C CYS A 40 4.99 -6.60 -10.95
N LYS A 41 6.11 -6.19 -11.56
CA LYS A 41 7.31 -7.04 -11.75
C LYS A 41 8.26 -7.01 -10.55
N GLU A 42 8.19 -5.97 -9.75
CA GLU A 42 9.03 -5.70 -8.58
C GLU A 42 8.14 -5.18 -7.46
N VAL A 43 8.44 -5.53 -6.23
CA VAL A 43 7.74 -5.03 -5.04
C VAL A 43 8.74 -4.59 -3.99
N VAL A 44 8.51 -3.40 -3.43
CA VAL A 44 9.23 -2.84 -2.30
C VAL A 44 8.26 -2.71 -1.12
N VAL A 45 8.65 -3.20 0.04
CA VAL A 45 7.87 -3.09 1.29
C VAL A 45 8.54 -2.09 2.23
N CYS A 46 7.82 -1.04 2.64
CA CYS A 46 8.26 -0.13 3.69
C CYS A 46 7.92 -0.75 5.04
N LEU A 47 8.92 -1.06 5.85
CA LEU A 47 8.79 -1.58 7.22
C LEU A 47 9.17 -0.50 8.24
N GLY A 48 8.68 -0.64 9.47
CA GLY A 48 8.95 0.30 10.56
C GLY A 48 8.88 -0.36 11.93
N ALA A 49 7.76 -0.25 12.66
CA ALA A 49 7.63 -0.72 14.03
C ALA A 49 7.93 -2.22 14.22
N GLU A 50 7.53 -3.06 13.27
CA GLU A 50 7.51 -4.53 13.42
C GLU A 50 8.51 -5.23 12.48
N VAL A 51 9.69 -4.61 12.28
CA VAL A 51 10.71 -5.12 11.34
C VAL A 51 11.11 -6.56 11.67
N GLU A 52 11.44 -6.84 12.94
CA GLU A 52 11.95 -8.15 13.36
C GLU A 52 10.95 -9.29 13.07
N GLN A 53 9.65 -9.03 13.18
CA GLN A 53 8.59 -10.00 12.95
C GLN A 53 8.19 -10.12 11.49
N THR A 54 8.34 -9.05 10.69
CA THR A 54 7.91 -9.00 9.30
C THR A 54 8.97 -9.44 8.30
N VAL A 55 10.25 -9.21 8.59
CA VAL A 55 11.39 -9.62 7.73
C VAL A 55 11.40 -11.12 7.42
N PRO A 56 11.16 -12.04 8.36
CA PRO A 56 11.10 -13.48 8.07
C PRO A 56 10.03 -13.84 7.02
N ILE A 57 8.88 -13.15 7.02
CA ILE A 57 7.82 -13.34 6.01
C ILE A 57 8.35 -12.96 4.63
N ILE A 58 9.00 -11.79 4.54
CA ILE A 58 9.56 -11.30 3.27
C ILE A 58 10.66 -12.25 2.77
N GLN A 59 11.56 -12.70 3.62
CA GLN A 59 12.62 -13.63 3.26
C GLN A 59 12.08 -14.95 2.71
N ARG A 60 11.03 -15.49 3.33
CA ARG A 60 10.34 -16.68 2.83
C ARG A 60 9.73 -16.44 1.45
N LEU A 61 9.06 -15.32 1.25
CA LEU A 61 8.42 -14.97 -0.01
C LEU A 61 9.41 -14.65 -1.14
N LYS A 62 10.64 -14.24 -0.83
CA LYS A 62 11.69 -14.02 -1.84
C LYS A 62 12.05 -15.26 -2.64
N VAL A 63 11.81 -16.45 -2.10
CA VAL A 63 12.00 -17.72 -2.84
C VAL A 63 11.04 -17.79 -4.04
N GLU A 64 9.80 -17.35 -3.85
CA GLU A 64 8.77 -17.32 -4.91
C GLU A 64 8.88 -16.03 -5.76
N PHE A 65 9.24 -14.91 -5.13
CA PHE A 65 9.32 -13.59 -5.74
C PHE A 65 10.73 -13.00 -5.60
N PRO A 66 11.69 -13.36 -6.46
CA PRO A 66 13.09 -12.90 -6.33
C PRO A 66 13.29 -11.38 -6.38
N THR A 67 12.34 -10.65 -6.99
CA THR A 67 12.34 -9.18 -7.10
C THR A 67 11.60 -8.49 -5.95
N LEU A 68 11.24 -9.22 -4.89
CA LEU A 68 10.73 -8.67 -3.65
C LEU A 68 11.89 -8.07 -2.84
N SER A 69 11.71 -6.85 -2.36
CA SER A 69 12.65 -6.19 -1.47
C SER A 69 11.92 -5.45 -0.36
N TYR A 70 12.65 -5.03 0.67
CA TYR A 70 12.11 -4.16 1.71
C TYR A 70 13.12 -3.07 2.06
N LEU A 71 12.62 -2.04 2.69
CA LEU A 71 13.42 -0.99 3.31
C LEU A 71 12.86 -0.68 4.71
N GLU A 72 13.74 -0.29 5.61
CA GLU A 72 13.36 0.15 6.95
C GLU A 72 13.23 1.67 6.96
N VAL A 73 12.07 2.16 7.39
CA VAL A 73 11.77 3.59 7.52
C VAL A 73 12.06 4.03 8.95
N GLY A 74 13.23 4.62 9.18
CA GLY A 74 13.69 4.98 10.53
C GLY A 74 12.81 6.00 11.25
N ASN A 75 12.10 6.86 10.50
CA ASN A 75 11.20 7.90 11.07
C ASN A 75 9.72 7.60 10.78
N TRP A 76 9.33 6.33 10.76
CA TRP A 76 7.95 5.92 10.45
C TRP A 76 6.89 6.58 11.36
N GLU A 77 7.28 6.95 12.60
CA GLU A 77 6.42 7.66 13.57
C GLU A 77 5.96 9.05 13.08
N LYS A 78 6.65 9.62 12.07
CA LYS A 78 6.22 10.85 11.41
C LYS A 78 4.99 10.67 10.51
N GLY A 79 4.44 9.47 10.45
CA GLY A 79 3.22 9.15 9.72
C GLY A 79 3.44 8.51 8.35
N MET A 80 2.34 8.13 7.71
CA MET A 80 2.32 7.42 6.42
C MET A 80 3.06 8.19 5.30
N GLY A 81 3.01 9.51 5.33
CA GLY A 81 3.69 10.35 4.34
C GLY A 81 5.19 10.14 4.30
N GLU A 82 5.84 9.96 5.45
CA GLU A 82 7.27 9.66 5.53
C GLU A 82 7.58 8.33 4.84
N SER A 83 6.82 7.28 5.15
CA SER A 83 7.00 5.95 4.54
C SER A 83 6.83 6.00 3.02
N LEU A 84 5.84 6.74 2.53
CA LEU A 84 5.62 6.94 1.09
C LEU A 84 6.80 7.68 0.45
N SER A 85 7.21 8.82 1.01
CA SER A 85 8.31 9.63 0.48
C SER A 85 9.62 8.86 0.42
N VAL A 86 9.97 8.15 1.51
CA VAL A 86 11.17 7.31 1.58
C VAL A 86 11.09 6.17 0.56
N GLY A 87 9.97 5.45 0.51
CA GLY A 87 9.77 4.34 -0.43
C GLY A 87 9.87 4.78 -1.89
N LEU A 88 9.24 5.89 -2.27
CA LEU A 88 9.32 6.41 -3.63
C LEU A 88 10.75 6.77 -4.04
N ARG A 89 11.58 7.28 -3.14
CA ARG A 89 12.99 7.63 -3.44
C ARG A 89 13.88 6.42 -3.72
N THR A 90 13.53 5.23 -3.23
CA THR A 90 14.33 4.01 -3.47
C THR A 90 14.01 3.35 -4.81
N ILE A 91 12.90 3.72 -5.45
CA ILE A 91 12.47 3.19 -6.74
C ILE A 91 13.00 4.11 -7.85
N ASP A 92 13.50 3.54 -8.94
CA ASP A 92 13.92 4.30 -10.13
C ASP A 92 12.88 5.35 -10.52
N GLN A 93 13.32 6.60 -10.70
CA GLN A 93 12.46 7.77 -10.94
C GLN A 93 11.62 7.64 -12.21
N ASN A 94 12.08 6.84 -13.18
CA ASN A 94 11.38 6.62 -14.46
C ASN A 94 10.33 5.50 -14.39
N LYS A 95 10.16 4.85 -13.23
CA LYS A 95 9.15 3.80 -13.06
C LYS A 95 7.87 4.34 -12.44
N ASP A 96 6.74 3.93 -13.01
CA ASP A 96 5.44 4.08 -12.37
C ASP A 96 5.37 3.23 -11.11
N VAL A 97 4.56 3.65 -10.15
CA VAL A 97 4.41 2.99 -8.86
C VAL A 97 2.94 2.71 -8.54
N LEU A 98 2.66 1.47 -8.11
CA LEU A 98 1.38 1.10 -7.50
C LEU A 98 1.56 1.07 -5.98
N VAL A 99 0.91 2.00 -5.27
CA VAL A 99 0.96 2.08 -3.80
C VAL A 99 -0.17 1.24 -3.20
N LEU A 100 0.16 0.37 -2.24
CA LEU A 100 -0.79 -0.43 -1.46
C LEU A 100 -0.59 -0.21 0.04
N LEU A 101 -1.65 -0.49 0.81
CA LEU A 101 -1.58 -0.69 2.27
C LEU A 101 -1.71 -2.18 2.58
N CYS A 102 -1.19 -2.62 3.73
CA CYS A 102 -1.26 -4.03 4.13
C CYS A 102 -2.53 -4.40 4.91
N ASP A 103 -3.38 -3.43 5.25
CA ASP A 103 -4.54 -3.56 6.14
C ASP A 103 -5.90 -3.60 5.43
N LEU A 104 -5.91 -3.91 4.14
CA LEU A 104 -7.10 -3.94 3.30
C LEU A 104 -7.42 -5.38 2.83
N PRO A 105 -7.99 -6.25 3.70
CA PRO A 105 -8.19 -7.66 3.40
C PRO A 105 -9.18 -7.93 2.25
N PHE A 106 -10.09 -7.00 1.95
CA PHE A 106 -11.08 -7.12 0.87
C PHE A 106 -10.50 -6.97 -0.54
N LEU A 107 -9.27 -6.46 -0.68
CA LEU A 107 -8.65 -6.26 -1.99
C LEU A 107 -8.46 -7.59 -2.73
N THR A 108 -8.67 -7.55 -4.04
CA THR A 108 -8.59 -8.71 -4.93
C THR A 108 -7.73 -8.42 -6.16
N ASN A 109 -7.33 -9.46 -6.88
CA ASN A 109 -6.64 -9.32 -8.17
C ASN A 109 -7.48 -8.56 -9.21
N ALA A 110 -8.81 -8.62 -9.14
CA ALA A 110 -9.69 -7.86 -10.02
C ALA A 110 -9.54 -6.35 -9.80
N HIS A 111 -9.48 -5.90 -8.54
CA HIS A 111 -9.20 -4.49 -8.21
C HIS A 111 -7.88 -4.02 -8.81
N MET A 112 -6.80 -4.81 -8.65
CA MET A 112 -5.48 -4.49 -9.22
C MET A 112 -5.55 -4.34 -10.73
N LYS A 113 -6.13 -5.32 -11.43
CA LYS A 113 -6.26 -5.31 -12.89
C LYS A 113 -7.07 -4.12 -13.39
N ASN A 114 -8.18 -3.78 -12.72
CA ASN A 114 -9.02 -2.64 -13.10
C ASN A 114 -8.25 -1.31 -12.98
N ILE A 115 -7.50 -1.11 -11.89
CA ILE A 115 -6.67 0.08 -11.71
C ILE A 115 -5.61 0.18 -12.82
N ILE A 116 -4.92 -0.92 -13.09
CA ILE A 116 -3.84 -0.91 -14.10
C ILE A 116 -4.37 -0.80 -15.52
N SER A 117 -5.59 -1.23 -15.80
CA SER A 117 -6.20 -1.06 -17.13
C SER A 117 -6.44 0.41 -17.50
N LEU A 118 -6.52 1.30 -16.52
CA LEU A 118 -6.66 2.76 -16.71
C LEU A 118 -5.32 3.51 -16.61
N ALA A 119 -4.22 2.81 -16.28
CA ALA A 119 -2.91 3.42 -16.07
C ALA A 119 -2.44 4.19 -17.31
N ASN A 120 -2.01 5.41 -17.09
CA ASN A 120 -1.46 6.32 -18.12
C ASN A 120 -0.31 7.14 -17.55
N SER A 121 0.39 7.91 -18.40
CA SER A 121 1.58 8.66 -18.00
C SER A 121 1.29 10.05 -17.39
N GLU A 122 0.03 10.46 -17.34
CA GLU A 122 -0.33 11.86 -17.03
C GLU A 122 -1.04 11.99 -15.69
N ARG A 123 -1.87 11.00 -15.32
CA ARG A 123 -2.76 11.08 -14.17
C ARG A 123 -2.60 9.86 -13.27
N ALA A 124 -2.69 10.08 -11.97
CA ALA A 124 -2.82 8.98 -11.01
C ALA A 124 -4.19 8.30 -11.14
N ILE A 125 -4.26 6.99 -10.88
CA ILE A 125 -5.53 6.26 -10.77
C ILE A 125 -5.75 5.91 -9.30
N VAL A 126 -6.83 6.42 -8.73
CA VAL A 126 -7.14 6.32 -7.30
C VAL A 126 -8.36 5.45 -7.10
N ALA A 127 -8.25 4.40 -6.31
CA ALA A 127 -9.41 3.60 -5.93
C ALA A 127 -10.32 4.37 -4.97
N SER A 128 -11.62 4.24 -5.18
CA SER A 128 -12.66 4.75 -4.28
C SER A 128 -13.66 3.64 -3.97
N PHE A 129 -13.81 3.31 -2.69
CA PHE A 129 -14.71 2.27 -2.20
C PHE A 129 -15.86 2.94 -1.46
N GLN A 130 -17.06 2.92 -2.05
CA GLN A 130 -18.23 3.63 -1.53
C GLN A 130 -17.97 5.10 -1.15
N GLY A 131 -17.17 5.80 -1.98
CA GLY A 131 -16.84 7.22 -1.77
C GLY A 131 -15.61 7.48 -0.88
N VAL A 132 -15.00 6.45 -0.32
CA VAL A 132 -13.73 6.57 0.42
C VAL A 132 -12.55 6.35 -0.52
N ASN A 133 -11.79 7.41 -0.80
CA ASN A 133 -10.56 7.32 -1.59
C ASN A 133 -9.43 6.72 -0.76
N SER A 134 -8.86 5.62 -1.21
CA SER A 134 -7.82 4.87 -0.51
C SER A 134 -6.88 4.16 -1.49
N PRO A 135 -5.68 3.76 -1.11
CA PRO A 135 -4.95 2.76 -1.87
C PRO A 135 -5.80 1.50 -2.13
N PRO A 136 -5.60 0.84 -3.28
CA PRO A 136 -4.48 1.00 -4.22
C PRO A 136 -4.53 2.30 -5.02
N VAL A 137 -3.35 2.92 -5.20
CA VAL A 137 -3.19 4.12 -6.03
C VAL A 137 -2.05 3.88 -7.03
N PHE A 138 -2.36 3.99 -8.33
CA PHE A 138 -1.33 4.06 -9.36
C PHE A 138 -0.81 5.50 -9.47
N ILE A 139 0.49 5.68 -9.40
CA ILE A 139 1.18 6.96 -9.52
C ILE A 139 2.14 6.87 -10.71
N PRO A 140 1.91 7.59 -11.82
CA PRO A 140 2.84 7.63 -12.93
C PRO A 140 4.16 8.31 -12.54
N ALA A 141 5.24 7.97 -13.21
CA ALA A 141 6.57 8.53 -12.96
C ALA A 141 6.57 10.07 -12.95
N SER A 142 5.80 10.69 -13.83
CA SER A 142 5.65 12.15 -13.96
C SER A 142 5.15 12.85 -12.68
N LEU A 143 4.36 12.19 -11.87
CA LEU A 143 3.76 12.77 -10.65
C LEU A 143 4.51 12.43 -9.36
N ARG A 144 5.54 11.56 -9.40
CA ARG A 144 6.22 11.08 -8.19
C ARG A 144 6.93 12.18 -7.41
N THR A 145 7.42 13.21 -8.09
CA THR A 145 8.10 14.35 -7.47
C THR A 145 7.20 15.15 -6.51
N LEU A 146 5.87 15.06 -6.65
CA LEU A 146 4.91 15.67 -5.74
C LEU A 146 5.02 15.16 -4.30
N PHE A 147 5.59 13.99 -4.11
CA PHE A 147 5.74 13.34 -2.80
C PHE A 147 7.15 13.46 -2.23
N ASN A 148 8.04 14.24 -2.86
CA ASN A 148 9.37 14.49 -2.34
C ASN A 148 9.29 15.29 -1.02
N GLY A 149 9.81 14.72 0.07
CA GLY A 149 9.77 15.34 1.40
C GLY A 149 8.38 15.36 2.04
N TRP A 150 7.41 14.61 1.48
CA TRP A 150 6.11 14.48 2.11
C TRP A 150 6.22 13.73 3.44
N SER A 151 5.58 14.28 4.47
CA SER A 151 5.60 13.73 5.83
C SER A 151 4.26 13.97 6.51
N GLY A 152 4.07 13.36 7.69
CA GLY A 152 2.85 13.49 8.49
C GLY A 152 1.75 12.52 8.09
N ASP A 153 0.63 12.60 8.80
CA ASP A 153 -0.52 11.70 8.66
C ASP A 153 -1.54 12.16 7.60
N GLN A 154 -1.13 13.02 6.70
CA GLN A 154 -1.98 13.39 5.59
C GLN A 154 -2.09 12.20 4.63
N GLY A 155 -3.20 11.47 4.72
CA GLY A 155 -3.46 10.30 3.89
C GLY A 155 -3.57 10.65 2.40
N LEU A 156 -3.15 9.71 1.54
CA LEU A 156 -3.25 9.82 0.07
C LEU A 156 -4.65 10.17 -0.40
N GLY A 157 -5.70 9.62 0.21
CA GLY A 157 -7.08 9.91 -0.16
C GLY A 157 -7.46 11.39 0.01
N LYS A 158 -6.94 12.08 1.04
CA LYS A 158 -7.15 13.52 1.22
C LYS A 158 -6.38 14.32 0.17
N PHE A 159 -5.14 13.94 -0.11
CA PHE A 159 -4.32 14.60 -1.13
C PHE A 159 -5.02 14.58 -2.50
N TRP A 160 -5.51 13.43 -2.96
CA TRP A 160 -6.15 13.32 -4.25
C TRP A 160 -7.49 14.06 -4.33
N ARG A 161 -8.26 14.13 -3.25
CA ARG A 161 -9.48 14.97 -3.20
C ARG A 161 -9.17 16.45 -3.37
N GLN A 162 -8.03 16.91 -2.88
CA GLN A 162 -7.58 18.31 -3.02
C GLN A 162 -6.96 18.60 -4.38
N ASN A 163 -6.55 17.56 -5.14
CA ASN A 163 -5.89 17.67 -6.43
C ASN A 163 -6.61 16.87 -7.54
N PRO A 164 -7.90 17.11 -7.80
CA PRO A 164 -8.72 16.29 -8.70
C PRO A 164 -8.24 16.31 -10.15
N MET A 165 -7.52 17.34 -10.56
CA MET A 165 -6.98 17.45 -11.93
C MET A 165 -5.80 16.50 -12.18
N LEU A 166 -5.14 16.02 -11.10
CA LEU A 166 -3.97 15.14 -11.18
C LEU A 166 -4.34 13.66 -11.13
N CYS A 167 -5.61 13.32 -10.90
CA CYS A 167 -6.03 11.94 -10.78
C CYS A 167 -7.33 11.64 -11.53
N GLU A 168 -7.53 10.37 -11.78
CA GLU A 168 -8.79 9.76 -12.16
C GLU A 168 -9.22 8.80 -11.05
N ILE A 169 -10.51 8.82 -10.70
CA ILE A 169 -11.05 7.98 -9.62
C ILE A 169 -11.79 6.81 -10.24
N ILE A 170 -11.38 5.59 -9.86
CA ILE A 170 -12.12 4.38 -10.18
C ILE A 170 -12.98 3.98 -8.98
N HIS A 171 -14.30 3.85 -9.19
CA HIS A 171 -15.26 3.52 -8.15
C HIS A 171 -15.52 2.02 -8.07
N PHE A 172 -15.39 1.47 -6.87
CA PHE A 172 -15.75 0.09 -6.54
C PHE A 172 -16.96 0.08 -5.59
N SER A 173 -17.81 -0.95 -5.74
CA SER A 173 -18.99 -1.15 -4.89
C SER A 173 -18.65 -1.76 -3.53
N ASP A 174 -17.45 -2.31 -3.38
CA ASP A 174 -17.01 -2.95 -2.16
C ASP A 174 -17.01 -1.97 -0.99
N LYS A 175 -17.40 -2.46 0.19
CA LYS A 175 -17.38 -1.66 1.41
C LYS A 175 -15.93 -1.45 1.85
N PHE A 176 -15.55 -0.19 2.03
CA PHE A 176 -14.27 0.14 2.63
C PHE A 176 -14.29 -0.24 4.12
N ARG A 177 -13.37 -1.10 4.52
CA ARG A 177 -13.08 -1.37 5.91
C ARG A 177 -11.65 -1.92 6.04
N ASP A 178 -10.76 -1.09 6.56
CA ASP A 178 -9.40 -1.50 6.94
C ASP A 178 -9.41 -2.24 8.27
N VAL A 179 -8.27 -2.80 8.65
CA VAL A 179 -8.06 -3.42 9.96
C VAL A 179 -7.28 -2.44 10.83
N ASP A 180 -7.99 -1.76 11.75
CA ASP A 180 -7.41 -0.69 12.54
C ASP A 180 -7.74 -0.75 14.05
N VAL A 181 -8.87 -1.35 14.41
CA VAL A 181 -9.32 -1.56 15.78
C VAL A 181 -9.74 -3.02 16.01
N PRO A 182 -9.82 -3.50 17.28
CA PRO A 182 -10.17 -4.90 17.57
C PRO A 182 -11.47 -5.39 16.92
N GLU A 183 -12.48 -4.52 16.79
CA GLU A 183 -13.78 -4.84 16.18
C GLU A 183 -13.67 -5.16 14.68
N ASP A 184 -12.62 -4.67 14.01
CA ASP A 184 -12.38 -5.00 12.60
C ASP A 184 -11.94 -6.45 12.44
N ARG A 185 -11.24 -7.01 13.43
CA ARG A 185 -10.88 -8.43 13.45
C ARG A 185 -12.11 -9.33 13.44
N GLU A 186 -13.07 -9.04 14.32
CA GLU A 186 -14.34 -9.80 14.38
C GLU A 186 -15.08 -9.72 13.05
N TYR A 187 -15.13 -8.54 12.44
CA TYR A 187 -15.77 -8.34 11.15
C TYR A 187 -15.15 -9.20 10.04
N TRP A 188 -13.81 -9.30 10.01
CA TRP A 188 -13.08 -10.05 8.99
C TRP A 188 -12.87 -11.53 9.34
N GLY A 189 -13.18 -11.95 10.55
CA GLY A 189 -12.90 -13.30 11.06
C GLY A 189 -11.40 -13.60 11.18
N ILE A 190 -10.66 -12.62 11.65
CA ILE A 190 -9.19 -12.67 11.82
C ILE A 190 -8.82 -12.93 13.27
#